data_59a97538e2807e0aee3af680361edcc5
#
_entry.id   59a97538e2807e0aee3af680361edcc5
#
_cell.length_a   1.000
_cell.length_b   1.000
_cell.length_c   1.000
_cell.angle_alpha   90.00
_cell.angle_beta   90.00
_cell.angle_gamma   90.00
#
_symmetry.space_group_name_H-M   'P 1'
#
loop_
_entity.id
_entity.type
_entity.pdbx_description
1 polymer ?
#
loop_
_entity_poly.entity_id
_entity_poly.type
_entity_poly.pdbx_seq_one_letter_code
_entity_poly.pdbx_strand_id
1 'polypeptide(L)'
;MDTNEVAVISTTQGDMVLEFWPDVAPKTVENFKKLAGDKFYDGTAFHRIIKGFMIQGGDPYTKDPSKEAMWGQGDPGYKIKAEFNDRKHVRGVLSMARSQDPDSAGSQFFICLEPASHLDGQYTAFGKLIKGEDVLMKLGDVQVAGSKPLQRQEIKSIRIVPADQVK
;
A
#
# COMPACT_ATOMS: atom_id res chain seq x y z
N MET A 1 20.19 1.60 6.16
CA MET A 1 18.93 0.93 5.81
C MET A 1 19.21 -0.31 5.01
N ASP A 2 18.61 -1.42 5.39
CA ASP A 2 18.85 -2.69 4.72
C ASP A 2 18.04 -2.76 3.43
N THR A 3 18.74 -2.79 2.28
CA THR A 3 18.10 -2.88 0.95
C THR A 3 17.70 -4.31 0.60
N ASN A 4 18.06 -5.29 1.42
CA ASN A 4 17.76 -6.70 1.17
C ASN A 4 16.49 -7.17 1.86
N GLU A 5 15.71 -6.25 2.39
CA GLU A 5 14.42 -6.59 3.00
C GLU A 5 13.28 -6.34 2.02
N VAL A 6 12.24 -7.18 2.15
CA VAL A 6 11.02 -7.04 1.36
C VAL A 6 9.81 -7.08 2.29
N ALA A 7 8.67 -6.64 1.77
CA ALA A 7 7.40 -6.75 2.47
C ALA A 7 6.62 -7.95 1.93
N VAL A 8 6.08 -8.77 2.83
CA VAL A 8 5.13 -9.83 2.47
C VAL A 8 3.77 -9.39 2.97
N ILE A 9 2.88 -9.05 2.06
CA ILE A 9 1.51 -8.65 2.39
C ILE A 9 0.62 -9.87 2.21
N SER A 10 0.14 -10.41 3.32
CA SER A 10 -0.75 -11.57 3.32
C SER A 10 -2.20 -11.06 3.33
N THR A 11 -2.97 -11.45 2.32
CA THR A 11 -4.35 -10.97 2.12
C THR A 11 -5.32 -12.13 1.99
N THR A 12 -6.61 -11.80 1.94
CA THR A 12 -7.66 -12.78 1.71
C THR A 12 -7.53 -13.49 0.35
N GLN A 13 -6.80 -12.89 -0.61
CA GLN A 13 -6.60 -13.48 -1.94
C GLN A 13 -5.25 -14.18 -2.08
N GLY A 14 -4.39 -14.09 -1.07
CA GLY A 14 -3.05 -14.67 -1.09
C GLY A 14 -1.99 -13.66 -0.73
N ASP A 15 -0.74 -14.03 -0.97
CA ASP A 15 0.42 -13.22 -0.58
C ASP A 15 0.99 -12.44 -1.76
N MET A 16 1.40 -11.20 -1.48
CA MET A 16 2.17 -10.37 -2.40
C MET A 16 3.51 -10.04 -1.76
N VAL A 17 4.57 -10.02 -2.56
CA VAL A 17 5.91 -9.66 -2.09
C VAL A 17 6.35 -8.41 -2.84
N LEU A 18 6.79 -7.39 -2.10
CA LEU A 18 7.20 -6.10 -2.66
C LEU A 18 8.61 -5.75 -2.20
N GLU A 19 9.42 -5.29 -3.16
CA GLU A 19 10.73 -4.70 -2.83
C GLU A 19 10.53 -3.23 -2.45
N PHE A 20 11.53 -2.68 -1.78
CA PHE A 20 11.54 -1.27 -1.40
C PHE A 20 12.57 -0.49 -2.20
N TRP A 21 12.36 0.83 -2.30
CA TRP A 21 13.27 1.77 -2.97
C TRP A 21 13.80 2.82 -1.98
N PRO A 22 14.66 2.41 -1.02
CA PRO A 22 15.18 3.37 -0.04
C PRO A 22 16.12 4.41 -0.63
N ASP A 23 16.62 4.17 -1.84
CA ASP A 23 17.46 5.12 -2.56
C ASP A 23 16.71 6.39 -2.96
N VAL A 24 15.39 6.29 -3.21
CA VAL A 24 14.59 7.44 -3.64
C VAL A 24 13.56 7.89 -2.62
N ALA A 25 13.22 7.06 -1.64
CA ALA A 25 12.21 7.39 -0.63
C ALA A 25 12.60 6.78 0.74
N PRO A 26 13.75 7.17 1.29
CA PRO A 26 14.28 6.50 2.49
C PRO A 26 13.38 6.62 3.71
N LYS A 27 12.79 7.78 3.94
CA LYS A 27 11.93 7.99 5.12
C LYS A 27 10.58 7.33 4.98
N THR A 28 10.04 7.29 3.77
CA THR A 28 8.79 6.59 3.47
C THR A 28 8.95 5.09 3.69
N VAL A 29 10.06 4.52 3.19
CA VAL A 29 10.37 3.10 3.40
C VAL A 29 10.53 2.81 4.89
N GLU A 30 11.27 3.64 5.61
CA GLU A 30 11.47 3.48 7.05
C GLU A 30 10.15 3.50 7.80
N ASN A 31 9.26 4.44 7.47
CA ASN A 31 7.95 4.56 8.10
C ASN A 31 7.10 3.31 7.85
N PHE A 32 7.07 2.84 6.61
CA PHE A 32 6.30 1.65 6.25
C PHE A 32 6.80 0.42 7.02
N LYS A 33 8.13 0.24 7.08
CA LYS A 33 8.72 -0.88 7.81
C LYS A 33 8.41 -0.80 9.31
N LYS A 34 8.45 0.38 9.88
CA LYS A 34 8.12 0.58 11.29
C LYS A 34 6.68 0.19 11.58
N LEU A 35 5.75 0.69 10.77
CA LEU A 35 4.33 0.38 10.97
C LEU A 35 4.06 -1.11 10.79
N ALA A 36 4.67 -1.73 9.80
CA ALA A 36 4.54 -3.18 9.59
C ALA A 36 5.09 -3.96 10.77
N GLY A 37 6.26 -3.58 11.28
CA GLY A 37 6.87 -4.22 12.44
C GLY A 37 6.05 -4.08 13.72
N ASP A 38 5.32 -2.97 13.84
CA ASP A 38 4.42 -2.73 14.98
C ASP A 38 3.06 -3.39 14.80
N LYS A 39 2.87 -4.16 13.73
CA LYS A 39 1.61 -4.83 13.39
C LYS A 39 0.47 -3.84 13.15
N PHE A 40 0.80 -2.61 12.80
CA PHE A 40 -0.19 -1.56 12.56
C PHE A 40 -1.16 -1.93 11.45
N TYR A 41 -0.65 -2.61 10.40
CA TYR A 41 -1.46 -2.97 9.24
C TYR A 41 -2.27 -4.25 9.42
N ASP A 42 -1.99 -5.04 10.46
CA ASP A 42 -2.68 -6.32 10.66
C ASP A 42 -4.18 -6.07 10.91
N GLY A 43 -5.02 -6.71 10.11
CA GLY A 43 -6.47 -6.57 10.24
C GLY A 43 -7.07 -5.37 9.54
N THR A 44 -6.27 -4.56 8.83
CA THR A 44 -6.81 -3.49 7.98
C THR A 44 -7.31 -4.09 6.67
N ALA A 45 -7.95 -3.28 5.84
CA ALA A 45 -8.52 -3.76 4.58
C ALA A 45 -8.20 -2.82 3.42
N PHE A 46 -8.20 -3.38 2.22
CA PHE A 46 -8.22 -2.56 1.01
C PHE A 46 -9.63 -2.00 0.88
N HIS A 47 -9.81 -0.78 1.31
CA HIS A 47 -11.13 -0.13 1.37
C HIS A 47 -11.52 0.58 0.08
N ARG A 48 -10.57 0.76 -0.83
CA ARG A 48 -10.79 1.47 -2.09
C ARG A 48 -10.07 0.72 -3.21
N ILE A 49 -10.85 0.24 -4.16
CA ILE A 49 -10.31 -0.48 -5.32
C ILE A 49 -10.96 0.10 -6.57
N ILE A 50 -10.14 0.61 -7.48
CA ILE A 50 -10.59 1.14 -8.77
C ILE A 50 -9.98 0.28 -9.85
N LYS A 51 -10.81 -0.49 -10.54
CA LYS A 51 -10.35 -1.40 -11.61
C LYS A 51 -9.56 -0.63 -12.65
N GLY A 52 -8.45 -1.23 -13.07
CA GLY A 52 -7.59 -0.62 -14.07
C GLY A 52 -6.76 0.54 -13.54
N PHE A 53 -6.82 0.83 -12.24
CA PHE A 53 -6.08 1.92 -11.64
C PHE A 53 -5.24 1.45 -10.44
N MET A 54 -5.87 1.19 -9.29
CA MET A 54 -5.09 0.85 -8.08
C MET A 54 -5.96 0.18 -7.03
N ILE A 55 -5.29 -0.43 -6.04
CA ILE A 55 -5.90 -0.87 -4.78
C ILE A 55 -5.28 -0.06 -3.65
N GLN A 56 -6.10 0.42 -2.71
CA GLN A 56 -5.64 1.29 -1.62
C GLN A 56 -6.05 0.71 -0.27
N GLY A 57 -5.10 0.72 0.66
CA GLY A 57 -5.32 0.22 2.01
C GLY A 57 -4.45 0.93 3.02
N GLY A 58 -4.34 0.37 4.23
CA GLY A 58 -3.49 0.91 5.29
C GLY A 58 -4.16 1.87 6.24
N ASP A 59 -5.48 2.04 6.14
CA ASP A 59 -6.24 2.90 7.04
C ASP A 59 -6.61 2.12 8.31
N PRO A 60 -6.17 2.56 9.50
CA PRO A 60 -6.49 1.84 10.75
C PRO A 60 -7.98 1.78 11.06
N TYR A 61 -8.78 2.71 10.56
CA TYR A 61 -10.24 2.66 10.77
C TYR A 61 -10.87 1.44 10.10
N THR A 62 -10.21 0.86 9.08
CA THR A 62 -10.76 -0.30 8.38
C THR A 62 -10.74 -1.58 9.22
N LYS A 63 -10.09 -1.56 10.38
CA LYS A 63 -10.15 -2.68 11.33
C LYS A 63 -11.53 -2.81 11.96
N ASP A 64 -12.30 -1.72 11.97
CA ASP A 64 -13.59 -1.65 12.67
C ASP A 64 -14.70 -1.36 11.67
N PRO A 65 -15.55 -2.36 11.35
CA PRO A 65 -16.68 -2.13 10.43
C PRO A 65 -17.65 -1.05 10.87
N SER A 66 -17.75 -0.77 12.19
CA SER A 66 -18.62 0.29 12.68
C SER A 66 -18.13 1.69 12.32
N LYS A 67 -16.87 1.81 11.88
CA LYS A 67 -16.28 3.08 11.46
C LYS A 67 -16.24 3.25 9.95
N GLU A 68 -17.05 2.48 9.23
CA GLU A 68 -17.04 2.49 7.75
C GLU A 68 -17.19 3.89 7.16
N ALA A 69 -18.01 4.75 7.77
CA ALA A 69 -18.19 6.12 7.28
C ALA A 69 -16.92 6.96 7.34
N MET A 70 -15.92 6.53 8.13
CA MET A 70 -14.65 7.23 8.30
C MET A 70 -13.50 6.59 7.53
N TRP A 71 -13.75 5.48 6.87
CA TRP A 71 -12.70 4.80 6.10
C TRP A 71 -12.15 5.73 5.02
N GLY A 72 -10.83 5.76 4.91
CA GLY A 72 -10.11 6.67 4.05
C GLY A 72 -9.54 7.88 4.78
N GLN A 73 -9.93 8.10 6.03
CA GLN A 73 -9.52 9.27 6.81
C GLN A 73 -8.54 8.96 7.92
N GLY A 74 -8.24 7.68 8.17
CA GLY A 74 -7.37 7.31 9.27
C GLY A 74 -5.88 7.47 8.95
N ASP A 75 -5.09 7.63 9.99
CA ASP A 75 -3.63 7.72 9.90
C ASP A 75 -3.00 7.15 11.18
N PRO A 76 -1.66 7.09 11.27
CA PRO A 76 -1.00 6.53 12.44
C PRO A 76 -0.84 7.53 13.59
N GLY A 77 -1.45 8.72 13.50
CA GLY A 77 -1.31 9.77 14.48
C GLY A 77 -0.27 10.82 14.12
N TYR A 78 0.33 10.72 12.94
CA TYR A 78 1.32 11.66 12.43
C TYR A 78 1.31 11.63 10.90
N LYS A 79 2.02 12.58 10.31
CA LYS A 79 2.18 12.67 8.85
C LYS A 79 3.68 12.68 8.51
N ILE A 80 4.00 12.25 7.30
CA ILE A 80 5.37 12.26 6.78
C ILE A 80 5.45 13.14 5.55
N LYS A 81 6.63 13.72 5.33
CA LYS A 81 6.87 14.56 4.15
C LYS A 81 6.94 13.72 2.90
N ALA A 82 6.49 14.30 1.80
CA ALA A 82 6.61 13.68 0.49
C ALA A 82 8.08 13.50 0.11
N GLU A 83 8.34 12.43 -0.62
CA GLU A 83 9.67 12.15 -1.20
C GLU A 83 9.47 11.86 -2.68
N PHE A 84 9.00 12.88 -3.41
CA PHE A 84 8.77 12.74 -4.85
C PHE A 84 10.08 12.41 -5.56
N ASN A 85 9.99 11.54 -6.55
CA ASN A 85 11.16 11.04 -7.26
C ASN A 85 10.78 10.70 -8.70
N ASP A 86 11.74 10.21 -9.47
CA ASP A 86 11.56 9.95 -10.90
C ASP A 86 11.09 8.53 -11.23
N ARG A 87 10.80 7.70 -10.21
CA ARG A 87 10.23 6.37 -10.45
C ARG A 87 8.82 6.50 -10.99
N LYS A 88 8.52 5.75 -12.04
CA LYS A 88 7.23 5.83 -12.72
C LYS A 88 6.20 4.95 -12.03
N HIS A 89 4.95 5.41 -12.01
CA HIS A 89 3.83 4.63 -11.48
C HIS A 89 3.34 3.66 -12.56
N VAL A 90 3.89 2.46 -12.56
CA VAL A 90 3.48 1.36 -13.46
C VAL A 90 2.88 0.24 -12.62
N ARG A 91 2.35 -0.81 -13.30
CA ARG A 91 1.75 -1.93 -12.56
C ARG A 91 2.69 -2.46 -11.48
N GLY A 92 2.15 -2.65 -10.28
CA GLY A 92 2.88 -3.19 -9.15
C GLY A 92 3.60 -2.17 -8.29
N VAL A 93 3.64 -0.90 -8.69
CA VAL A 93 4.32 0.14 -7.91
C VAL A 93 3.55 0.43 -6.64
N LEU A 94 4.28 0.46 -5.53
CA LEU A 94 3.78 0.80 -4.19
C LEU A 94 4.04 2.28 -3.95
N SER A 95 3.00 3.04 -3.62
CA SER A 95 3.07 4.48 -3.46
C SER A 95 2.20 4.91 -2.29
N MET A 96 2.50 6.08 -1.70
CA MET A 96 1.72 6.57 -0.57
C MET A 96 0.49 7.35 -1.02
N ALA A 97 -0.65 6.98 -0.44
CA ALA A 97 -1.85 7.80 -0.56
C ALA A 97 -1.70 9.05 0.31
N ARG A 98 -2.36 10.13 -0.09
CA ARG A 98 -2.32 11.39 0.64
C ARG A 98 -3.57 12.21 0.33
N SER A 99 -3.81 13.26 1.12
CA SER A 99 -4.83 14.25 0.81
C SER A 99 -4.24 15.29 -0.14
N GLN A 100 -4.88 16.45 -0.27
CA GLN A 100 -4.38 17.50 -1.17
C GLN A 100 -3.03 18.06 -0.75
N ASP A 101 -2.75 18.07 0.56
CA ASP A 101 -1.44 18.48 1.06
C ASP A 101 -0.40 17.41 0.70
N PRO A 102 0.66 17.77 -0.04
CA PRO A 102 1.70 16.80 -0.41
C PRO A 102 2.36 16.12 0.79
N ASP A 103 2.38 16.76 1.94
CA ASP A 103 3.01 16.26 3.16
C ASP A 103 1.99 15.67 4.12
N SER A 104 0.90 15.11 3.61
CA SER A 104 -0.18 14.55 4.42
C SER A 104 -0.22 13.04 4.49
N ALA A 105 0.75 12.34 3.88
CA ALA A 105 0.81 10.89 3.94
C ALA A 105 1.08 10.41 5.38
N GLY A 106 0.54 9.25 5.72
CA GLY A 106 0.75 8.66 7.05
C GLY A 106 0.94 7.16 6.96
N SER A 107 -0.16 6.42 6.80
CA SER A 107 -0.11 4.96 6.72
C SER A 107 -0.78 4.41 5.46
N GLN A 108 -1.68 5.13 4.83
CA GLN A 108 -2.39 4.63 3.67
C GLN A 108 -1.47 4.58 2.45
N PHE A 109 -1.59 3.49 1.70
CA PHE A 109 -0.78 3.26 0.51
C PHE A 109 -1.66 2.69 -0.59
N PHE A 110 -1.16 2.73 -1.81
CA PHE A 110 -1.83 2.06 -2.93
C PHE A 110 -0.82 1.30 -3.77
N ILE A 111 -1.31 0.30 -4.49
CA ILE A 111 -0.52 -0.47 -5.44
C ILE A 111 -1.19 -0.32 -6.80
N CYS A 112 -0.42 0.10 -7.79
CA CYS A 112 -0.95 0.35 -9.14
C CYS A 112 -1.30 -0.95 -9.84
N LEU A 113 -2.46 -0.97 -10.50
CA LEU A 113 -2.90 -2.09 -11.33
C LEU A 113 -2.48 -1.91 -12.80
N GLU A 114 -2.35 -0.66 -13.23
CA GLU A 114 -1.95 -0.29 -14.59
C GLU A 114 -1.08 0.97 -14.51
N PRO A 115 -0.37 1.33 -15.57
CA PRO A 115 0.39 2.58 -15.58
C PRO A 115 -0.50 3.78 -15.31
N ALA A 116 -0.03 4.68 -14.42
CA ALA A 116 -0.77 5.87 -14.02
C ALA A 116 0.18 7.07 -14.06
N SER A 117 0.57 7.49 -15.26
CA SER A 117 1.58 8.52 -15.46
C SER A 117 1.20 9.86 -14.86
N HIS A 118 -0.09 10.13 -14.66
CA HIS A 118 -0.55 11.36 -14.03
C HIS A 118 -0.14 11.47 -12.56
N LEU A 119 0.29 10.36 -11.95
CA LEU A 119 0.76 10.35 -10.56
C LEU A 119 2.27 10.59 -10.44
N ASP A 120 3.00 10.46 -11.55
CA ASP A 120 4.46 10.55 -11.54
C ASP A 120 4.90 11.92 -11.05
N GLY A 121 5.82 11.93 -10.06
CA GLY A 121 6.29 13.17 -9.45
C GLY A 121 5.30 13.87 -8.54
N GLN A 122 4.09 13.31 -8.37
CA GLN A 122 3.02 13.90 -7.55
C GLN A 122 2.71 13.07 -6.31
N TYR A 123 3.15 11.82 -6.28
CA TYR A 123 2.98 10.88 -5.18
C TYR A 123 4.31 10.19 -4.91
N THR A 124 4.52 9.76 -3.68
CA THR A 124 5.78 9.13 -3.26
C THR A 124 5.76 7.64 -3.59
N ALA A 125 6.34 7.27 -4.74
CA ALA A 125 6.58 5.87 -5.08
C ALA A 125 7.76 5.36 -4.26
N PHE A 126 7.61 4.20 -3.60
CA PHE A 126 8.67 3.72 -2.70
C PHE A 126 8.93 2.23 -2.77
N GLY A 127 8.31 1.52 -3.68
CA GLY A 127 8.57 0.09 -3.88
C GLY A 127 7.80 -0.47 -5.05
N LYS A 128 7.96 -1.79 -5.27
CA LYS A 128 7.32 -2.46 -6.39
C LYS A 128 7.10 -3.94 -6.10
N LEU A 129 6.00 -4.47 -6.60
CA LEU A 129 5.69 -5.89 -6.53
C LEU A 129 6.74 -6.70 -7.28
N ILE A 130 7.26 -7.75 -6.63
CA ILE A 130 8.21 -8.68 -7.25
C ILE A 130 7.64 -10.10 -7.33
N LYS A 131 6.56 -10.39 -6.60
CA LYS A 131 5.93 -11.72 -6.59
C LYS A 131 4.47 -11.58 -6.18
N GLY A 132 3.59 -12.39 -6.78
CA GLY A 132 2.16 -12.36 -6.44
C GLY A 132 1.33 -11.47 -7.36
N GLU A 133 1.73 -11.30 -8.62
CA GLU A 133 0.96 -10.50 -9.58
C GLU A 133 -0.46 -11.06 -9.74
N ASP A 134 -0.63 -12.37 -9.70
CA ASP A 134 -1.95 -12.99 -9.76
C ASP A 134 -2.84 -12.58 -8.60
N VAL A 135 -2.27 -12.43 -7.40
CA VAL A 135 -2.99 -11.95 -6.21
C VAL A 135 -3.40 -10.48 -6.41
N LEU A 136 -2.48 -9.65 -6.89
CA LEU A 136 -2.77 -8.25 -7.19
C LEU A 136 -3.93 -8.12 -8.17
N MET A 137 -3.92 -8.92 -9.23
CA MET A 137 -4.98 -8.86 -10.23
C MET A 137 -6.32 -9.36 -9.67
N LYS A 138 -6.31 -10.39 -8.81
CA LYS A 138 -7.53 -10.83 -8.14
C LYS A 138 -8.13 -9.73 -7.25
N LEU A 139 -7.28 -9.03 -6.49
CA LEU A 139 -7.75 -7.92 -5.66
C LEU A 139 -8.34 -6.80 -6.53
N GLY A 140 -7.71 -6.53 -7.68
CA GLY A 140 -8.19 -5.50 -8.60
C GLY A 140 -9.48 -5.85 -9.30
N ASP A 141 -9.84 -7.14 -9.36
CA ASP A 141 -11.03 -7.62 -10.07
C ASP A 141 -12.22 -7.90 -9.16
N VAL A 142 -12.11 -7.70 -7.85
CA VAL A 142 -13.24 -7.95 -6.95
C VAL A 142 -14.39 -7.01 -7.27
N GLN A 143 -15.61 -7.45 -6.97
CA GLN A 143 -16.78 -6.61 -7.17
C GLN A 143 -16.81 -5.46 -6.18
N VAL A 144 -17.14 -4.29 -6.67
CA VAL A 144 -17.18 -3.07 -5.87
C VAL A 144 -18.49 -2.33 -6.08
N ALA A 145 -18.88 -1.53 -5.09
CA ALA A 145 -19.93 -0.53 -5.23
C ALA A 145 -19.21 0.82 -5.24
N GLY A 146 -19.16 1.46 -6.42
CA GLY A 146 -18.28 2.60 -6.62
C GLY A 146 -16.83 2.16 -6.58
N SER A 147 -16.14 2.39 -5.48
CA SER A 147 -14.75 1.93 -5.26
C SER A 147 -14.60 1.07 -4.02
N LYS A 148 -15.70 0.76 -3.34
CA LYS A 148 -15.68 -0.02 -2.10
C LYS A 148 -15.95 -1.49 -2.42
N PRO A 149 -15.05 -2.42 -2.03
CA PRO A 149 -15.31 -3.85 -2.25
C PRO A 149 -16.59 -4.31 -1.56
N LEU A 150 -17.39 -5.12 -2.28
CA LEU A 150 -18.60 -5.70 -1.71
C LEU A 150 -18.29 -6.73 -0.64
N GLN A 151 -17.19 -7.48 -0.80
CA GLN A 151 -16.69 -8.41 0.20
C GLN A 151 -15.37 -7.87 0.74
N ARG A 152 -15.19 -7.96 2.06
CA ARG A 152 -14.01 -7.44 2.72
C ARG A 152 -12.72 -8.07 2.15
N GLN A 153 -11.81 -7.24 1.72
CA GLN A 153 -10.48 -7.66 1.26
C GLN A 153 -9.48 -7.28 2.34
N GLU A 154 -9.19 -8.22 3.23
CA GLU A 154 -8.41 -7.95 4.42
C GLU A 154 -6.90 -8.11 4.18
N ILE A 155 -6.13 -7.23 4.81
CA ILE A 155 -4.68 -7.39 4.98
C ILE A 155 -4.51 -8.12 6.30
N LYS A 156 -4.18 -9.42 6.22
CA LYS A 156 -4.01 -10.23 7.42
C LYS A 156 -2.76 -9.81 8.18
N SER A 157 -1.68 -9.54 7.45
CA SER A 157 -0.43 -9.07 8.02
C SER A 157 0.45 -8.47 6.95
N ILE A 158 1.37 -7.61 7.37
CA ILE A 158 2.50 -7.17 6.54
C ILE A 158 3.75 -7.47 7.33
N ARG A 159 4.59 -8.39 6.81
CA ARG A 159 5.83 -8.79 7.47
C ARG A 159 7.01 -8.27 6.66
N ILE A 160 8.02 -7.77 7.38
CA ILE A 160 9.27 -7.35 6.76
C ILE A 160 10.26 -8.48 6.96
N VAL A 161 10.73 -9.06 5.88
CA VAL A 161 11.59 -10.25 5.91
C VAL A 161 12.79 -10.06 4.97
N PRO A 162 13.90 -10.80 5.20
CA PRO A 162 15.02 -10.79 4.25
C PRO A 162 14.55 -11.30 2.88
N ALA A 163 15.05 -10.67 1.82
CA ALA A 163 14.64 -11.01 0.46
C ALA A 163 14.93 -12.47 0.09
N ASP A 164 15.98 -13.06 0.66
CA ASP A 164 16.35 -14.44 0.36
C ASP A 164 15.37 -15.48 0.94
N GLN A 165 14.45 -15.06 1.81
CA GLN A 165 13.44 -15.96 2.38
C GLN A 165 12.20 -16.12 1.50
N VAL A 166 12.08 -15.37 0.42
CA VAL A 166 10.88 -15.34 -0.44
C VAL A 166 11.15 -15.74 -1.89
N LYS A 167 12.25 -16.42 -2.12
CA LYS A 167 12.62 -16.87 -3.47
C LYS A 167 11.66 -17.93 -4.03
#